data_949ff138e20a167a96c3f4de310abfdd
#
_entry.id   949ff138e20a167a96c3f4de310abfdd
#
_cell.length_a   1.000
_cell.length_b   1.000
_cell.length_c   1.000
_cell.angle_alpha   90.00
_cell.angle_beta   90.00
_cell.angle_gamma   90.00
#
_symmetry.space_group_name_H-M   'P 1'
#
loop_
_entity.id
_entity.type
_entity.pdbx_description
1 polymer ?
#
loop_
_entity_poly.entity_id
_entity_poly.type
_entity_poly.pdbx_seq_one_letter_code
_entity_poly.pdbx_strand_id
1 'polypeptide(L)'
;MKYPVKSQSLPAISKSLRKEGYDIQFLYGGDADFTNMRSYFISSGFQSIVSDKDFPVSDLLSKWGANDGTTFIRFSELIQNQQKHPFMKVFLTLSSHEPFDVPYHHFDDPYLNSVAYTDSCLGAFVDCFRQTPQWNNTLIILVPDHAMRYPAGVAGHPLGHLQLGRAELLCQTAFLSP
;
A
#
# COMPACT_ATOMS: atom_id res chain seq x y z
N MET A 1 -16.44 6.72 -4.45
CA MET A 1 -17.35 5.56 -4.28
C MET A 1 -18.78 5.94 -4.70
N LYS A 2 -19.40 5.18 -5.63
CA LYS A 2 -20.70 5.54 -6.21
C LYS A 2 -21.91 5.26 -5.31
N TYR A 3 -21.78 4.31 -4.36
CA TYR A 3 -22.89 3.83 -3.53
C TYR A 3 -22.47 3.59 -2.07
N PRO A 4 -22.26 4.63 -1.26
CA PRO A 4 -21.70 4.49 0.09
C PRO A 4 -22.57 3.64 1.02
N VAL A 5 -23.90 3.77 0.92
CA VAL A 5 -24.84 3.01 1.78
C VAL A 5 -24.80 1.51 1.48
N LYS A 6 -24.68 1.13 0.19
CA LYS A 6 -24.58 -0.28 -0.20
C LYS A 6 -23.25 -0.89 0.21
N SER A 7 -22.15 -0.15 0.15
CA SER A 7 -20.84 -0.64 0.57
C SER A 7 -20.73 -0.87 2.07
N GLN A 8 -21.49 -0.14 2.89
CA GLN A 8 -21.51 -0.33 4.34
C GLN A 8 -22.07 -1.70 4.78
N SER A 9 -22.99 -2.26 4.00
CA SER A 9 -23.58 -3.58 4.29
C SER A 9 -22.72 -4.75 3.83
N LEU A 10 -21.68 -4.51 3.03
CA LEU A 10 -20.80 -5.58 2.56
C LEU A 10 -19.95 -6.14 3.70
N PRO A 11 -19.72 -7.45 3.69
CA PRO A 11 -18.76 -8.06 4.62
C PRO A 11 -17.36 -7.52 4.31
N ALA A 12 -16.59 -7.25 5.37
CA ALA A 12 -15.20 -6.84 5.28
C ALA A 12 -14.38 -7.58 6.33
N ILE A 13 -13.21 -8.05 5.96
CA ILE A 13 -12.31 -8.76 6.88
C ILE A 13 -11.96 -7.88 8.09
N SER A 14 -11.78 -6.59 7.89
CA SER A 14 -11.55 -5.60 8.95
C SER A 14 -12.67 -5.56 9.98
N LYS A 15 -13.95 -5.62 9.55
CA LYS A 15 -15.10 -5.69 10.48
C LYS A 15 -15.08 -6.98 11.29
N SER A 16 -14.73 -8.10 10.68
CA SER A 16 -14.64 -9.40 11.36
C SER A 16 -13.52 -9.39 12.39
N LEU A 17 -12.31 -8.98 11.99
CA LEU A 17 -11.17 -8.92 12.90
C LEU A 17 -11.37 -7.90 14.03
N ARG A 18 -12.04 -6.79 13.77
CA ARG A 18 -12.39 -5.84 14.84
C ARG A 18 -13.28 -6.45 15.90
N LYS A 19 -14.23 -7.33 15.53
CA LYS A 19 -15.06 -8.06 16.51
C LYS A 19 -14.23 -9.01 17.37
N GLU A 20 -13.13 -9.53 16.81
CA GLU A 20 -12.17 -10.37 17.52
C GLU A 20 -11.12 -9.54 18.31
N GLY A 21 -11.31 -8.22 18.43
CA GLY A 21 -10.47 -7.35 19.25
C GLY A 21 -9.24 -6.78 18.54
N TYR A 22 -9.07 -7.00 17.24
CA TYR A 22 -7.95 -6.43 16.49
C TYR A 22 -7.97 -4.90 16.45
N ASP A 23 -6.81 -4.29 16.68
CA ASP A 23 -6.55 -2.88 16.40
C ASP A 23 -6.24 -2.71 14.90
N ILE A 24 -7.08 -1.94 14.19
CA ILE A 24 -7.06 -1.90 12.73
C ILE A 24 -6.72 -0.51 12.23
N GLN A 25 -5.62 -0.40 11.47
CA GLN A 25 -5.10 0.84 10.95
C GLN A 25 -4.83 0.75 9.45
N PHE A 26 -5.05 1.85 8.73
CA PHE A 26 -4.74 2.02 7.32
C PHE A 26 -3.70 3.13 7.13
N LEU A 27 -2.74 2.91 6.23
CA LEU A 27 -1.73 3.87 5.81
C LEU A 27 -1.79 4.05 4.29
N TYR A 28 -1.73 5.32 3.87
CA TYR A 28 -1.64 5.73 2.47
C TYR A 28 -0.84 7.02 2.36
N GLY A 29 0.14 7.08 1.47
CA GLY A 29 0.96 8.28 1.29
C GLY A 29 0.24 9.46 0.63
N GLY A 30 -0.92 9.24 0.02
CA GLY A 30 -1.71 10.23 -0.70
C GLY A 30 -2.94 10.71 0.05
N ASP A 31 -3.77 11.50 -0.66
CA ASP A 31 -5.02 12.06 -0.14
C ASP A 31 -6.09 10.96 0.04
N ALA A 32 -6.31 10.58 1.30
CA ALA A 32 -7.34 9.58 1.64
C ALA A 32 -8.77 10.10 1.46
N ASP A 33 -8.98 11.39 1.28
CA ASP A 33 -10.30 11.97 1.00
C ASP A 33 -10.64 11.89 -0.49
N PHE A 34 -9.65 11.68 -1.35
CA PHE A 34 -9.85 11.40 -2.77
C PHE A 34 -10.78 10.21 -2.97
N THR A 35 -11.78 10.33 -3.84
CA THR A 35 -12.81 9.31 -4.14
C THR A 35 -13.58 8.75 -2.92
N ASN A 36 -13.62 9.49 -1.80
CA ASN A 36 -14.25 9.06 -0.52
C ASN A 36 -13.61 7.79 0.09
N MET A 37 -12.34 7.57 -0.11
CA MET A 37 -11.62 6.42 0.41
C MET A 37 -11.66 6.38 1.95
N ARG A 38 -11.44 7.51 2.62
CA ARG A 38 -11.51 7.65 4.09
C ARG A 38 -12.85 7.18 4.63
N SER A 39 -13.96 7.65 4.05
CA SER A 39 -15.31 7.25 4.46
C SER A 39 -15.55 5.75 4.32
N TYR A 40 -15.00 5.16 3.27
CA TYR A 40 -15.07 3.71 3.05
C TYR A 40 -14.32 2.94 4.14
N PHE A 41 -13.09 3.30 4.44
CA PHE A 41 -12.30 2.59 5.45
C PHE A 41 -12.91 2.75 6.85
N ILE A 42 -13.39 3.93 7.22
CA ILE A 42 -14.09 4.13 8.49
C ILE A 42 -15.33 3.23 8.56
N SER A 43 -16.16 3.21 7.51
CA SER A 43 -17.36 2.37 7.46
C SER A 43 -17.03 0.87 7.41
N SER A 44 -15.84 0.51 6.98
CA SER A 44 -15.31 -0.85 6.95
C SER A 44 -14.63 -1.29 8.25
N GLY A 45 -14.62 -0.43 9.28
CA GLY A 45 -14.15 -0.79 10.62
C GLY A 45 -12.72 -0.36 10.95
N PHE A 46 -12.04 0.38 10.09
CA PHE A 46 -10.72 0.94 10.40
C PHE A 46 -10.84 2.02 11.46
N GLN A 47 -9.97 1.97 12.48
CA GLN A 47 -10.00 2.86 13.64
C GLN A 47 -9.09 4.07 13.45
N SER A 48 -8.05 3.92 12.64
CA SER A 48 -7.08 4.96 12.35
C SER A 48 -6.70 4.92 10.87
N ILE A 49 -6.59 6.11 10.28
CA ILE A 49 -6.17 6.29 8.88
C ILE A 49 -5.06 7.33 8.89
N VAL A 50 -3.88 6.92 8.47
CA VAL A 50 -2.72 7.80 8.21
C VAL A 50 -2.71 8.12 6.72
N SER A 51 -2.63 9.39 6.36
CA SER A 51 -2.68 9.87 4.98
C SER A 51 -1.68 11.01 4.76
N ASP A 52 -1.68 11.62 3.58
CA ASP A 52 -0.85 12.79 3.22
C ASP A 52 -0.79 13.87 4.31
N LYS A 53 -1.92 14.13 4.99
CA LYS A 53 -2.04 15.14 6.06
C LYS A 53 -1.21 14.84 7.31
N ASP A 54 -0.77 13.60 7.46
CA ASP A 54 0.01 13.12 8.61
C ASP A 54 1.52 13.08 8.32
N PHE A 55 1.93 13.53 7.12
CA PHE A 55 3.33 13.65 6.71
C PHE A 55 3.77 15.12 6.70
N PRO A 56 5.03 15.41 7.02
CA PRO A 56 5.60 16.73 6.80
C PRO A 56 5.51 17.13 5.32
N VAL A 57 5.31 18.42 5.05
CA VAL A 57 5.25 18.93 3.66
C VAL A 57 6.52 18.60 2.88
N SER A 58 7.67 18.55 3.54
CA SER A 58 8.95 18.14 2.95
C SER A 58 8.96 16.72 2.38
N ASP A 59 8.08 15.87 2.83
CA ASP A 59 8.00 14.45 2.47
C ASP A 59 6.99 14.19 1.34
N LEU A 60 6.17 15.20 1.01
CA LEU A 60 5.19 15.15 -0.08
C LEU A 60 5.86 15.45 -1.42
N LEU A 61 6.74 14.56 -1.85
CA LEU A 61 7.64 14.78 -3.00
C LEU A 61 7.02 14.40 -4.36
N SER A 62 5.86 13.76 -4.37
CA SER A 62 5.15 13.42 -5.60
C SER A 62 3.88 14.23 -5.76
N LYS A 63 3.33 14.26 -6.99
CA LYS A 63 2.03 14.89 -7.29
C LYS A 63 0.90 14.38 -6.37
N TRP A 64 1.00 13.14 -5.91
CA TRP A 64 -0.05 12.46 -5.16
C TRP A 64 0.20 12.41 -3.65
N GLY A 65 1.39 12.76 -3.19
CA GLY A 65 1.77 12.74 -1.78
C GLY A 65 3.15 12.19 -1.50
N ALA A 66 3.32 11.49 -0.38
CA ALA A 66 4.58 10.87 0.01
C ALA A 66 4.85 9.59 -0.82
N ASN A 67 6.08 9.43 -1.29
CA ASN A 67 6.49 8.25 -2.06
C ASN A 67 6.62 6.99 -1.17
N ASP A 68 6.75 5.81 -1.80
CA ASP A 68 6.77 4.54 -1.08
C ASP A 68 7.97 4.39 -0.14
N GLY A 69 9.12 4.96 -0.46
CA GLY A 69 10.27 4.95 0.45
C GLY A 69 9.94 5.61 1.79
N THR A 70 9.37 6.81 1.74
CA THR A 70 8.92 7.55 2.94
C THR A 70 7.80 6.82 3.67
N THR A 71 6.81 6.31 2.92
CA THR A 71 5.65 5.64 3.54
C THR A 71 6.00 4.30 4.16
N PHE A 72 6.94 3.52 3.62
CA PHE A 72 7.43 2.29 4.25
C PHE A 72 8.20 2.55 5.54
N ILE A 73 8.98 3.65 5.62
CA ILE A 73 9.60 4.07 6.88
C ILE A 73 8.51 4.35 7.93
N ARG A 74 7.52 5.16 7.57
CA ARG A 74 6.39 5.46 8.45
C ARG A 74 5.61 4.22 8.86
N PHE A 75 5.42 3.29 7.96
CA PHE A 75 4.75 2.02 8.23
C PHE A 75 5.54 1.16 9.24
N SER A 76 6.86 1.11 9.10
CA SER A 76 7.75 0.44 10.08
C SER A 76 7.61 1.04 11.47
N GLU A 77 7.58 2.37 11.59
CA GLU A 77 7.37 3.07 12.86
C GLU A 77 6.02 2.71 13.50
N LEU A 78 4.96 2.67 12.69
CA LEU A 78 3.62 2.30 13.16
C LEU A 78 3.55 0.86 13.68
N ILE A 79 4.31 -0.05 13.11
CA ILE A 79 4.41 -1.44 13.60
C ILE A 79 5.23 -1.50 14.88
N GLN A 80 6.41 -0.85 14.90
CA GLN A 80 7.31 -0.86 16.07
C GLN A 80 6.67 -0.21 17.30
N ASN A 81 5.88 0.85 17.09
CA ASN A 81 5.19 1.57 18.17
C ASN A 81 3.83 0.98 18.53
N GLN A 82 3.45 -0.17 17.94
CA GLN A 82 2.16 -0.82 18.20
C GLN A 82 2.10 -1.38 19.63
N GLN A 83 1.17 -0.87 20.42
CA GLN A 83 0.96 -1.27 21.82
C GLN A 83 -0.19 -2.26 22.01
N LYS A 84 -1.17 -2.22 21.11
CA LYS A 84 -2.35 -3.07 21.16
C LYS A 84 -2.17 -4.32 20.32
N HIS A 85 -2.51 -5.46 20.88
CA HIS A 85 -2.51 -6.74 20.17
C HIS A 85 -3.85 -7.46 20.43
N PRO A 86 -4.36 -8.21 19.47
CA PRO A 86 -3.87 -8.38 18.11
C PRO A 86 -4.03 -7.12 17.23
N PHE A 87 -3.31 -7.01 16.13
CA PHE A 87 -3.46 -5.88 15.22
C PHE A 87 -3.53 -6.30 13.74
N MET A 88 -4.15 -5.46 12.93
CA MET A 88 -4.11 -5.48 11.47
C MET A 88 -3.69 -4.12 10.96
N LYS A 89 -2.63 -4.06 10.19
CA LYS A 89 -2.20 -2.83 9.49
C LYS A 89 -2.28 -3.06 7.99
N VAL A 90 -2.90 -2.13 7.29
CA VAL A 90 -3.04 -2.16 5.84
C VAL A 90 -2.32 -0.95 5.27
N PHE A 91 -1.50 -1.20 4.27
CA PHE A 91 -0.75 -0.18 3.56
C PHE A 91 -1.06 -0.23 2.06
N LEU A 92 -1.41 0.91 1.47
CA LEU A 92 -1.57 1.07 0.03
C LEU A 92 -0.37 1.83 -0.51
N THR A 93 0.38 1.21 -1.43
CA THR A 93 1.50 1.85 -2.13
C THR A 93 1.00 2.90 -3.14
N LEU A 94 1.84 3.86 -3.49
CA LEU A 94 1.47 5.00 -4.32
C LEU A 94 2.40 5.23 -5.51
N SER A 95 3.68 4.89 -5.38
CA SER A 95 4.72 5.34 -6.31
C SER A 95 4.61 4.77 -7.72
N SER A 96 3.95 3.63 -7.89
CA SER A 96 3.67 3.04 -9.21
C SER A 96 2.42 3.63 -9.90
N HIS A 97 1.89 4.76 -9.42
CA HIS A 97 0.83 5.52 -10.07
C HIS A 97 1.39 6.60 -11.02
N GLU A 98 0.68 6.89 -12.12
CA GLU A 98 1.04 8.02 -13.01
C GLU A 98 1.16 9.34 -12.22
N PRO A 99 2.17 10.17 -12.49
CA PRO A 99 3.09 10.20 -13.62
C PRO A 99 4.37 9.34 -13.48
N PHE A 100 4.44 8.39 -12.56
CA PHE A 100 5.58 7.49 -12.32
C PHE A 100 6.86 8.22 -11.88
N ASP A 101 6.67 9.29 -11.13
CA ASP A 101 7.75 10.15 -10.65
C ASP A 101 8.34 9.55 -9.35
N VAL A 102 9.50 8.92 -9.49
CA VAL A 102 10.19 8.22 -8.40
C VAL A 102 11.69 8.54 -8.43
N PRO A 103 12.39 8.50 -7.27
CA PRO A 103 13.83 8.71 -7.19
C PRO A 103 14.61 7.43 -7.60
N TYR A 104 14.24 6.81 -8.72
CA TYR A 104 14.81 5.57 -9.22
C TYR A 104 14.83 5.59 -10.75
N HIS A 105 16.04 5.53 -11.36
CA HIS A 105 16.25 5.76 -12.78
C HIS A 105 17.23 4.72 -13.35
N HIS A 106 16.81 3.44 -13.37
CA HIS A 106 17.61 2.34 -13.91
C HIS A 106 17.11 1.85 -15.27
N PHE A 107 15.94 2.29 -15.69
CA PHE A 107 15.32 1.95 -16.96
C PHE A 107 14.97 3.22 -17.73
N ASP A 108 14.92 3.13 -19.06
CA ASP A 108 14.46 4.26 -19.91
C ASP A 108 12.95 4.51 -19.73
N ASP A 109 12.20 3.52 -19.25
CA ASP A 109 10.77 3.58 -19.08
C ASP A 109 10.41 4.03 -17.64
N PRO A 110 9.70 5.16 -17.48
CA PRO A 110 9.30 5.66 -16.16
C PRO A 110 8.41 4.68 -15.37
N TYR A 111 7.54 3.94 -16.06
CA TYR A 111 6.69 2.95 -15.41
C TYR A 111 7.53 1.81 -14.80
N LEU A 112 8.48 1.26 -15.55
CA LEU A 112 9.37 0.21 -15.02
C LEU A 112 10.20 0.72 -13.84
N ASN A 113 10.67 1.97 -13.86
CA ASN A 113 11.34 2.59 -12.72
C ASN A 113 10.41 2.65 -11.50
N SER A 114 9.16 3.02 -11.69
CA SER A 114 8.21 3.16 -10.58
C SER A 114 7.86 1.82 -9.93
N VAL A 115 7.67 0.78 -10.72
CA VAL A 115 7.41 -0.57 -10.22
C VAL A 115 8.63 -1.12 -9.48
N ALA A 116 9.83 -0.99 -10.07
CA ALA A 116 11.08 -1.44 -9.44
C ALA A 116 11.38 -0.66 -8.15
N TYR A 117 11.05 0.62 -8.09
CA TYR A 117 11.15 1.42 -6.88
C TYR A 117 10.25 0.89 -5.76
N THR A 118 8.97 0.68 -6.04
CA THR A 118 8.02 0.12 -5.06
C THR A 118 8.47 -1.26 -4.57
N ASP A 119 8.92 -2.13 -5.48
CA ASP A 119 9.44 -3.46 -5.15
C ASP A 119 10.69 -3.36 -4.26
N SER A 120 11.63 -2.46 -4.57
CA SER A 120 12.83 -2.24 -3.75
C SER A 120 12.50 -1.73 -2.35
N CYS A 121 11.52 -0.83 -2.22
CA CYS A 121 11.03 -0.33 -0.93
C CYS A 121 10.39 -1.45 -0.10
N LEU A 122 9.57 -2.28 -0.73
CA LEU A 122 8.97 -3.47 -0.09
C LEU A 122 10.04 -4.46 0.35
N GLY A 123 11.02 -4.75 -0.49
CA GLY A 123 12.13 -5.64 -0.18
C GLY A 123 12.91 -5.16 1.05
N ALA A 124 13.32 -3.89 1.05
CA ALA A 124 14.02 -3.28 2.18
C ALA A 124 13.19 -3.31 3.48
N PHE A 125 11.89 -3.03 3.38
CA PHE A 125 10.98 -3.14 4.51
C PHE A 125 10.93 -4.57 5.07
N VAL A 126 10.76 -5.58 4.20
CA VAL A 126 10.70 -7.00 4.62
C VAL A 126 12.02 -7.42 5.28
N ASP A 127 13.16 -7.02 4.73
CA ASP A 127 14.47 -7.36 5.30
C ASP A 127 14.68 -6.73 6.68
N CYS A 128 14.25 -5.49 6.88
CA CYS A 128 14.25 -4.84 8.19
C CYS A 128 13.26 -5.52 9.16
N PHE A 129 12.05 -5.84 8.69
CA PHE A 129 11.01 -6.44 9.52
C PHE A 129 11.39 -7.85 9.99
N ARG A 130 12.13 -8.61 9.17
CA ARG A 130 12.68 -9.94 9.55
C ARG A 130 13.56 -9.91 10.78
N GLN A 131 14.15 -8.76 11.10
CA GLN A 131 15.01 -8.59 12.28
C GLN A 131 14.23 -8.26 13.56
N THR A 132 12.91 -8.11 13.46
CA THR A 132 12.05 -7.76 14.60
C THR A 132 11.46 -8.99 15.26
N PRO A 133 11.16 -8.96 16.58
CA PRO A 133 10.49 -10.08 17.25
C PRO A 133 9.11 -10.42 16.67
N GLN A 134 8.43 -9.43 16.07
CA GLN A 134 7.10 -9.58 15.49
C GLN A 134 7.09 -10.46 14.25
N TRP A 135 8.23 -10.63 13.56
CA TRP A 135 8.34 -11.43 12.33
C TRP A 135 7.73 -12.84 12.48
N ASN A 136 8.08 -13.54 13.55
CA ASN A 136 7.66 -14.93 13.74
C ASN A 136 6.17 -15.11 14.02
N ASN A 137 5.46 -14.01 14.28
CA ASN A 137 4.04 -14.02 14.66
C ASN A 137 3.21 -13.08 13.76
N THR A 138 3.66 -12.81 12.55
CA THR A 138 2.98 -11.91 11.63
C THR A 138 2.74 -12.60 10.28
N LEU A 139 1.50 -12.52 9.80
CA LEU A 139 1.16 -12.88 8.44
C LEU A 139 1.19 -11.63 7.56
N ILE A 140 1.99 -11.67 6.49
CA ILE A 140 2.05 -10.62 5.47
C ILE A 140 1.25 -11.08 4.26
N ILE A 141 0.29 -10.26 3.82
CA ILE A 141 -0.54 -10.55 2.65
C ILE A 141 -0.32 -9.43 1.63
N LEU A 142 0.15 -9.79 0.44
CA LEU A 142 0.32 -8.90 -0.70
C LEU A 142 -0.87 -9.08 -1.65
N VAL A 143 -1.60 -8.00 -1.91
CA VAL A 143 -2.78 -8.02 -2.77
C VAL A 143 -2.64 -6.96 -3.86
N PRO A 144 -2.65 -7.32 -5.15
CA PRO A 144 -2.69 -6.32 -6.21
C PRO A 144 -4.03 -5.58 -6.18
N ASP A 145 -3.98 -4.25 -6.35
CA ASP A 145 -5.19 -3.42 -6.39
C ASP A 145 -5.93 -3.62 -7.72
N HIS A 146 -5.25 -3.40 -8.82
CA HIS A 146 -5.77 -3.64 -10.17
C HIS A 146 -4.61 -3.82 -11.17
N ALA A 147 -4.91 -4.39 -12.33
CA ALA A 147 -3.97 -4.46 -13.44
C ALA A 147 -3.98 -3.15 -14.25
N MET A 148 -2.82 -2.75 -14.75
CA MET A 148 -2.68 -1.68 -15.73
C MET A 148 -2.43 -2.28 -17.12
N ARG A 149 -2.95 -1.68 -18.17
CA ARG A 149 -2.49 -2.01 -19.53
C ARG A 149 -1.12 -1.38 -19.72
N TYR A 150 -0.09 -2.19 -19.67
CA TYR A 150 1.20 -1.77 -20.20
C TYR A 150 1.04 -1.44 -21.70
N PRO A 151 1.61 -0.31 -22.21
CA PRO A 151 1.30 0.15 -23.55
C PRO A 151 1.49 -0.97 -24.56
N ALA A 152 0.39 -1.35 -25.19
CA ALA A 152 0.39 -2.27 -26.32
C ALA A 152 1.16 -1.57 -27.44
N GLY A 153 2.36 -2.04 -27.78
CA GLY A 153 3.11 -1.46 -28.89
C GLY A 153 4.61 -1.60 -28.83
N VAL A 154 5.19 -2.06 -27.76
CA VAL A 154 6.60 -2.42 -27.72
C VAL A 154 6.77 -3.87 -28.24
N ALA A 155 6.46 -4.04 -29.54
CA ALA A 155 6.89 -5.23 -30.27
C ALA A 155 8.43 -5.25 -30.23
N GLY A 156 9.00 -6.24 -29.51
CA GLY A 156 10.46 -6.40 -29.38
C GLY A 156 11.02 -6.18 -27.98
N HIS A 157 10.23 -5.80 -26.99
CA HIS A 157 10.70 -5.78 -25.61
C HIS A 157 10.94 -7.22 -25.11
N PRO A 158 12.09 -7.53 -24.46
CA PRO A 158 12.42 -8.88 -23.98
C PRO A 158 11.34 -9.45 -23.04
N LEU A 159 10.51 -8.60 -22.43
CA LEU A 159 9.36 -8.97 -21.60
C LEU A 159 8.07 -9.22 -22.41
N GLY A 160 8.09 -9.04 -23.72
CA GLY A 160 6.91 -9.22 -24.59
C GLY A 160 6.39 -10.65 -24.70
N HIS A 161 7.13 -11.63 -24.16
CA HIS A 161 6.69 -13.04 -24.02
C HIS A 161 6.36 -13.45 -22.59
N LEU A 162 6.68 -12.67 -21.61
CA LEU A 162 6.05 -12.80 -20.30
C LEU A 162 4.64 -12.28 -20.46
N GLN A 163 3.66 -13.19 -20.46
CA GLN A 163 2.29 -12.85 -20.16
C GLN A 163 2.25 -12.27 -18.74
N LEU A 164 2.78 -11.07 -18.59
CA LEU A 164 2.62 -10.23 -17.40
C LEU A 164 1.17 -9.73 -17.29
N GLY A 165 0.25 -10.48 -17.83
CA GLY A 165 -1.17 -10.26 -17.63
C GLY A 165 -1.64 -10.47 -16.20
N ARG A 166 -0.76 -10.46 -15.20
CA ARG A 166 -1.17 -10.77 -13.83
C ARG A 166 -0.34 -10.20 -12.69
N ALA A 167 0.52 -9.24 -12.86
CA ALA A 167 1.18 -8.70 -11.67
C ALA A 167 1.61 -7.26 -11.86
N GLU A 168 0.68 -6.37 -11.94
CA GLU A 168 0.94 -4.98 -11.59
C GLU A 168 0.63 -4.82 -10.12
N LEU A 169 1.71 -4.83 -9.36
CA LEU A 169 1.67 -4.72 -7.93
C LEU A 169 1.50 -3.26 -7.51
N LEU A 170 0.30 -2.70 -7.66
CA LEU A 170 -0.18 -1.76 -6.66
C LEU A 170 -0.50 -2.62 -5.44
N CYS A 171 0.48 -2.79 -4.57
CA CYS A 171 0.38 -3.77 -3.51
C CYS A 171 -0.32 -3.17 -2.31
N GLN A 172 -1.53 -3.61 -2.03
CA GLN A 172 -2.07 -3.47 -0.68
C GLN A 172 -1.42 -4.55 0.19
N THR A 173 -0.66 -4.13 1.18
CA THR A 173 0.00 -5.05 2.10
C THR A 173 -0.76 -5.04 3.42
N ALA A 174 -1.32 -6.17 3.79
CA ALA A 174 -1.95 -6.34 5.09
C ALA A 174 -1.04 -7.11 6.03
N PHE A 175 -0.82 -6.57 7.22
CA PHE A 175 -0.07 -7.21 8.30
C PHE A 175 -1.06 -7.62 9.38
N LEU A 176 -1.10 -8.92 9.68
CA LEU A 176 -1.89 -9.51 10.74
C LEU A 176 -0.95 -10.09 11.78
N SER A 177 -1.02 -9.57 13.01
CA SER A 177 -0.35 -10.18 14.16
C SER A 177 -1.42 -10.52 15.20
N PRO A 178 -1.43 -11.74 15.73
CA PRO A 178 -2.26 -12.11 16.87
C PRO A 178 -1.84 -11.42 18.15
#